data_837181f04ffa01792ed7de1cd63b58c8
#
_entry.id   837181f04ffa01792ed7de1cd63b58c8
#
_cell.length_a   1.000
_cell.length_b   1.000
_cell.length_c   1.000
_cell.angle_alpha   90.00
_cell.angle_beta   90.00
_cell.angle_gamma   90.00
#
_symmetry.space_group_name_H-M   'P 1'
#
loop_
_entity.id
_entity.type
_entity.pdbx_description
1 polymer ?
#
loop_
_entity_poly.entity_id
_entity_poly.type
_entity_poly.pdbx_seq_one_letter_code
_entity_poly.pdbx_strand_id
1 'polypeptide(L)'
;MTDHGSWRLGSGARRRIVEEVKAGMSQKRAAARFCVSPATVNRWVRREREATLEERASGRWAQERSSRPHRSPAMLSEQEHDRICEVRERTGWGPRLIAPLVGRPHSTVHAALRRRGCSRKPKASRESVVRYEWPCPGQLLHVDVKKFGRFSVPGHAVTGDRTKRSKRVGWDYAHSLVDDCSRLAYTELLEDERAESVTAFMRRGLDWFLTHGVLCERLLSDNAWAYTHNRSLKQLLIDRQIEHKTIRPYRPQTNGKVERYQQTLAREWAYGQTYASSDARRHALPHWLEHYNTTRNHSATSDRPPITRVHQVIGQDI
;
A
#
# COMPACT_ATOMS: atom_id res chain seq x y z
N MET A 1 19.72 7.76 -43.57
CA MET A 1 20.23 7.66 -42.18
C MET A 1 19.84 6.29 -41.67
N THR A 2 20.75 5.34 -41.69
CA THR A 2 20.51 3.94 -41.30
C THR A 2 20.73 3.84 -39.77
N ASP A 3 19.64 3.51 -39.10
CA ASP A 3 19.62 3.27 -37.65
C ASP A 3 20.48 2.04 -37.31
N HIS A 4 21.68 2.26 -36.77
CA HIS A 4 22.55 1.19 -36.29
C HIS A 4 22.11 0.78 -34.87
N GLY A 5 20.91 0.21 -34.77
CA GLY A 5 20.52 -0.53 -33.59
C GLY A 5 21.54 -1.63 -33.32
N SER A 6 22.31 -1.55 -32.25
CA SER A 6 23.30 -2.55 -31.85
C SER A 6 22.63 -3.87 -31.49
N TRP A 7 22.41 -4.71 -32.51
CA TRP A 7 21.93 -6.08 -32.31
C TRP A 7 23.05 -6.86 -31.60
N ARG A 8 22.86 -7.12 -30.32
CA ARG A 8 23.77 -8.02 -29.59
C ARG A 8 23.58 -9.44 -30.08
N LEU A 9 24.62 -10.00 -30.72
CA LEU A 9 24.65 -11.40 -31.07
C LEU A 9 24.38 -12.29 -29.87
N GLY A 10 23.30 -13.07 -29.90
CA GLY A 10 23.04 -14.07 -28.87
C GLY A 10 24.04 -15.25 -28.95
N SER A 11 24.15 -16.03 -27.85
CA SER A 11 25.08 -17.17 -27.79
C SER A 11 24.87 -18.19 -28.90
N GLY A 12 23.62 -18.42 -29.32
CA GLY A 12 23.28 -19.30 -30.45
C GLY A 12 23.83 -18.83 -31.79
N ALA A 13 23.71 -17.53 -32.10
CA ALA A 13 24.26 -16.96 -33.32
C ALA A 13 25.80 -17.02 -33.35
N ARG A 14 26.45 -16.82 -32.19
CA ARG A 14 27.91 -16.93 -32.05
C ARG A 14 28.41 -18.35 -32.34
N ARG A 15 27.68 -19.38 -31.87
CA ARG A 15 27.96 -20.78 -32.15
C ARG A 15 27.84 -21.07 -33.62
N ARG A 16 26.73 -20.68 -34.25
CA ARG A 16 26.52 -20.89 -35.70
C ARG A 16 27.60 -20.22 -36.54
N ILE A 17 28.03 -19.01 -36.21
CA ILE A 17 29.14 -18.34 -36.93
C ILE A 17 30.40 -19.20 -36.90
N VAL A 18 30.76 -19.75 -35.76
CA VAL A 18 31.98 -20.57 -35.61
C VAL A 18 31.81 -21.90 -36.30
N GLU A 19 30.68 -22.54 -36.22
CA GLU A 19 30.35 -23.81 -36.90
C GLU A 19 30.46 -23.69 -38.40
N GLU A 20 29.91 -22.61 -39.00
CA GLU A 20 30.00 -22.39 -40.43
C GLU A 20 31.43 -22.10 -40.90
N VAL A 21 32.21 -21.36 -40.11
CA VAL A 21 33.64 -21.16 -40.42
C VAL A 21 34.42 -22.47 -40.32
N LYS A 22 34.14 -23.34 -39.34
CA LYS A 22 34.72 -24.69 -39.26
C LYS A 22 34.33 -25.61 -40.42
N ALA A 23 33.12 -25.44 -40.92
CA ALA A 23 32.61 -26.15 -42.11
C ALA A 23 33.22 -25.63 -43.42
N GLY A 24 34.20 -24.71 -43.39
CA GLY A 24 34.91 -24.22 -44.57
C GLY A 24 34.45 -22.87 -45.09
N MET A 25 33.49 -22.20 -44.44
CA MET A 25 33.08 -20.86 -44.86
C MET A 25 34.17 -19.83 -44.52
N SER A 26 34.53 -18.95 -45.48
CA SER A 26 35.45 -17.86 -45.17
C SER A 26 34.86 -16.88 -44.16
N GLN A 27 35.70 -16.34 -43.27
CA GLN A 27 35.25 -15.37 -42.23
C GLN A 27 34.56 -14.13 -42.83
N LYS A 28 34.96 -13.70 -44.03
CA LYS A 28 34.35 -12.59 -44.77
C LYS A 28 32.90 -12.92 -45.20
N ARG A 29 32.67 -14.15 -45.69
CA ARG A 29 31.31 -14.62 -46.07
C ARG A 29 30.44 -14.83 -44.85
N ALA A 30 30.98 -15.38 -43.75
CA ALA A 30 30.27 -15.51 -42.48
C ALA A 30 29.88 -14.15 -41.90
N ALA A 31 30.76 -13.16 -41.97
CA ALA A 31 30.48 -11.80 -41.55
C ALA A 31 29.31 -11.17 -42.30
N ALA A 32 29.30 -11.31 -43.64
CA ALA A 32 28.19 -10.83 -44.47
C ALA A 32 26.87 -11.55 -44.19
N ARG A 33 26.90 -12.89 -44.03
CA ARG A 33 25.71 -13.71 -43.74
C ARG A 33 25.04 -13.40 -42.41
N PHE A 34 25.84 -13.14 -41.39
CA PHE A 34 25.35 -12.83 -40.03
C PHE A 34 25.24 -11.33 -39.77
N CYS A 35 25.43 -10.47 -40.77
CA CYS A 35 25.36 -9.01 -40.66
C CYS A 35 26.27 -8.45 -39.55
N VAL A 36 27.51 -8.98 -39.45
CA VAL A 36 28.50 -8.55 -38.46
C VAL A 36 29.83 -8.19 -39.10
N SER A 37 30.71 -7.50 -38.39
CA SER A 37 32.04 -7.22 -38.89
C SER A 37 32.91 -8.47 -38.96
N PRO A 38 33.84 -8.59 -39.91
CA PRO A 38 34.84 -9.67 -39.98
C PRO A 38 35.65 -9.79 -38.65
N ALA A 39 35.94 -8.66 -37.99
CA ALA A 39 36.60 -8.64 -36.68
C ALA A 39 35.78 -9.34 -35.59
N THR A 40 34.43 -9.22 -35.67
CA THR A 40 33.54 -9.94 -34.77
C THR A 40 33.59 -11.44 -34.97
N VAL A 41 33.58 -11.90 -36.23
CA VAL A 41 33.73 -13.33 -36.57
C VAL A 41 35.07 -13.85 -36.06
N ASN A 42 36.16 -13.16 -36.40
CA ASN A 42 37.52 -13.53 -35.94
C ASN A 42 37.58 -13.65 -34.41
N ARG A 43 37.03 -12.69 -33.67
CA ARG A 43 36.99 -12.73 -32.21
C ARG A 43 36.31 -14.00 -31.68
N TRP A 44 35.18 -14.43 -32.26
CA TRP A 44 34.46 -15.59 -31.81
C TRP A 44 35.16 -16.92 -32.17
N VAL A 45 35.73 -16.98 -33.38
CA VAL A 45 36.52 -18.13 -33.83
C VAL A 45 37.77 -18.28 -32.92
N ARG A 46 38.50 -17.19 -32.68
CA ARG A 46 39.65 -17.21 -31.75
C ARG A 46 39.25 -17.67 -30.36
N ARG A 47 38.13 -17.13 -29.80
CA ARG A 47 37.69 -17.46 -28.49
C ARG A 47 37.25 -18.92 -28.31
N GLU A 48 36.68 -19.50 -29.35
CA GLU A 48 36.37 -20.94 -29.34
C GLU A 48 37.64 -21.79 -29.43
N ARG A 49 38.61 -21.36 -30.24
CA ARG A 49 39.89 -22.05 -30.36
C ARG A 49 40.72 -22.04 -29.06
N GLU A 50 40.65 -20.94 -28.32
CA GLU A 50 41.35 -20.75 -27.04
C GLU A 50 40.61 -21.38 -25.87
N ALA A 51 39.34 -21.79 -26.05
CA ALA A 51 38.50 -22.40 -25.01
C ALA A 51 39.00 -23.77 -24.58
N THR A 52 38.83 -24.11 -23.29
CA THR A 52 39.11 -25.45 -22.73
C THR A 52 38.12 -26.48 -23.28
N LEU A 53 38.43 -27.76 -23.13
CA LEU A 53 37.53 -28.85 -23.54
C LEU A 53 36.17 -28.75 -22.82
N GLU A 54 36.17 -28.41 -21.54
CA GLU A 54 34.96 -28.21 -20.75
C GLU A 54 34.13 -27.01 -21.25
N GLU A 55 34.77 -25.89 -21.54
CA GLU A 55 34.10 -24.69 -22.07
C GLU A 55 33.52 -24.94 -23.47
N ARG A 56 34.15 -25.77 -24.29
CA ARG A 56 33.62 -26.18 -25.59
C ARG A 56 32.43 -27.10 -25.44
N ALA A 57 32.51 -28.11 -24.58
CA ALA A 57 31.43 -29.04 -24.32
C ALA A 57 30.18 -28.34 -23.74
N SER A 58 30.37 -27.47 -22.77
CA SER A 58 29.27 -26.66 -22.16
C SER A 58 28.77 -25.50 -23.00
N GLY A 59 29.53 -25.10 -24.01
CA GLY A 59 29.24 -23.92 -24.84
C GLY A 59 29.44 -22.58 -24.11
N ARG A 60 30.13 -22.57 -22.97
CA ARG A 60 30.45 -21.34 -22.21
C ARG A 60 31.28 -20.35 -22.99
N TRP A 61 32.10 -20.78 -23.92
CA TRP A 61 32.88 -19.90 -24.79
C TRP A 61 32.02 -18.90 -25.58
N ALA A 62 30.79 -19.24 -25.93
CA ALA A 62 29.86 -18.38 -26.67
C ALA A 62 29.09 -17.40 -25.78
N GLN A 63 29.18 -17.52 -24.47
CA GLN A 63 28.51 -16.63 -23.52
C GLN A 63 29.24 -15.29 -23.38
N GLU A 64 28.53 -14.26 -22.92
CA GLU A 64 29.18 -13.00 -22.58
C GLU A 64 30.04 -13.15 -21.34
N ARG A 65 31.27 -12.66 -21.40
CA ARG A 65 32.11 -12.52 -20.21
C ARG A 65 31.75 -11.22 -19.52
N SER A 66 31.80 -11.20 -18.20
CA SER A 66 31.64 -9.97 -17.42
C SER A 66 32.67 -8.93 -17.86
N SER A 67 32.19 -7.75 -18.20
CA SER A 67 33.07 -6.58 -18.47
C SER A 67 33.53 -5.89 -17.19
N ARG A 68 33.15 -6.42 -16.03
CA ARG A 68 33.53 -5.83 -14.73
C ARG A 68 35.02 -5.98 -14.50
N PRO A 69 35.72 -4.89 -14.13
CA PRO A 69 37.12 -4.96 -13.78
C PRO A 69 37.42 -5.98 -12.67
N HIS A 70 38.45 -6.77 -12.80
CA HIS A 70 38.90 -7.73 -11.78
C HIS A 70 39.39 -7.02 -10.50
N ARG A 71 39.92 -5.81 -10.64
CA ARG A 71 40.35 -4.95 -9.54
C ARG A 71 39.62 -3.60 -9.65
N SER A 72 39.06 -3.16 -8.54
CA SER A 72 38.49 -1.81 -8.40
C SER A 72 39.24 -1.09 -7.28
N PRO A 73 40.07 -0.09 -7.57
CA PRO A 73 40.84 0.63 -6.55
C PRO A 73 39.99 1.29 -5.46
N ALA A 74 38.74 1.61 -5.80
CA ALA A 74 37.77 2.22 -4.88
C ALA A 74 36.88 1.19 -4.13
N MET A 75 37.16 -0.11 -4.27
CA MET A 75 36.40 -1.13 -3.57
C MET A 75 36.74 -1.10 -2.07
N LEU A 76 35.70 -1.11 -1.23
CA LEU A 76 35.88 -1.23 0.21
C LEU A 76 36.49 -2.59 0.56
N SER A 77 37.41 -2.62 1.51
CA SER A 77 37.89 -3.84 2.14
C SER A 77 36.81 -4.51 2.98
N GLU A 78 36.99 -5.79 3.28
CA GLU A 78 36.05 -6.50 4.19
C GLU A 78 35.98 -5.83 5.56
N GLN A 79 37.13 -5.37 6.10
CA GLN A 79 37.18 -4.64 7.37
C GLN A 79 36.38 -3.34 7.35
N GLU A 80 36.41 -2.59 6.24
CA GLU A 80 35.60 -1.38 6.10
C GLU A 80 34.09 -1.72 6.00
N HIS A 81 33.74 -2.81 5.33
CA HIS A 81 32.37 -3.30 5.32
C HIS A 81 31.89 -3.65 6.72
N ASP A 82 32.69 -4.40 7.49
CA ASP A 82 32.35 -4.79 8.85
C ASP A 82 32.19 -3.60 9.77
N ARG A 83 33.13 -2.63 9.70
CA ARG A 83 33.03 -1.37 10.45
C ARG A 83 31.75 -0.58 10.15
N ILE A 84 31.35 -0.51 8.87
CA ILE A 84 30.11 0.16 8.47
C ILE A 84 28.88 -0.56 9.08
N CYS A 85 28.86 -1.89 9.06
CA CYS A 85 27.78 -2.69 9.65
C CYS A 85 27.74 -2.53 11.17
N GLU A 86 28.88 -2.59 11.85
CA GLU A 86 28.99 -2.41 13.30
C GLU A 86 28.45 -1.03 13.75
N VAL A 87 28.84 0.05 13.06
CA VAL A 87 28.30 1.39 13.33
C VAL A 87 26.79 1.40 13.11
N ARG A 88 26.29 0.74 12.06
CA ARG A 88 24.85 0.64 11.78
C ARG A 88 24.10 -0.07 12.89
N GLU A 89 24.59 -1.19 13.36
CA GLU A 89 23.98 -1.99 14.42
C GLU A 89 23.95 -1.24 15.74
N ARG A 90 25.09 -0.68 16.13
CA ARG A 90 25.23 0.07 17.40
C ARG A 90 24.35 1.32 17.44
N THR A 91 24.27 2.10 16.35
CA THR A 91 23.62 3.41 16.35
C THR A 91 22.23 3.39 15.72
N GLY A 92 21.96 2.44 14.86
CA GLY A 92 20.76 2.41 14.01
C GLY A 92 20.71 3.54 12.97
N TRP A 93 21.80 4.27 12.75
CA TRP A 93 21.85 5.44 11.87
C TRP A 93 21.77 5.06 10.38
N GLY A 94 21.24 5.97 9.58
CA GLY A 94 21.21 5.84 8.12
C GLY A 94 22.57 6.16 7.47
N PRO A 95 22.74 5.82 6.17
CA PRO A 95 24.01 6.01 5.45
C PRO A 95 24.59 7.43 5.55
N ARG A 96 23.72 8.45 5.56
CA ARG A 96 24.17 9.86 5.64
C ARG A 96 24.85 10.20 6.97
N LEU A 97 24.40 9.59 8.07
CA LEU A 97 24.98 9.83 9.39
C LEU A 97 26.21 8.95 9.66
N ILE A 98 26.28 7.78 9.00
CA ILE A 98 27.44 6.88 9.10
C ILE A 98 28.61 7.39 8.25
N ALA A 99 28.33 7.98 7.10
CA ALA A 99 29.34 8.42 6.12
C ALA A 99 30.48 9.25 6.72
N PRO A 100 30.23 10.30 7.54
CA PRO A 100 31.31 11.09 8.17
C PRO A 100 32.17 10.26 9.12
N LEU A 101 31.59 9.29 9.85
CA LEU A 101 32.31 8.47 10.83
C LEU A 101 33.31 7.49 10.18
N VAL A 102 32.99 7.04 8.96
CA VAL A 102 33.81 6.07 8.24
C VAL A 102 34.66 6.72 7.11
N GLY A 103 34.54 8.04 6.93
CA GLY A 103 35.28 8.78 5.90
C GLY A 103 34.94 8.34 4.47
N ARG A 104 33.72 7.91 4.21
CA ARG A 104 33.27 7.43 2.89
C ARG A 104 31.99 8.13 2.45
N PRO A 105 31.75 8.33 1.13
CA PRO A 105 30.51 8.90 0.62
C PRO A 105 29.29 8.08 1.07
N HIS A 106 28.17 8.74 1.34
CA HIS A 106 26.95 8.08 1.80
C HIS A 106 26.38 7.05 0.82
N SER A 107 26.62 7.25 -0.50
CA SER A 107 26.26 6.27 -1.54
C SER A 107 27.05 4.96 -1.41
N THR A 108 28.36 5.08 -1.09
CA THR A 108 29.23 3.93 -0.84
C THR A 108 28.81 3.18 0.42
N VAL A 109 28.50 3.91 1.51
CA VAL A 109 27.98 3.32 2.75
C VAL A 109 26.65 2.60 2.50
N HIS A 110 25.73 3.23 1.75
CA HIS A 110 24.46 2.59 1.39
C HIS A 110 24.68 1.30 0.58
N ALA A 111 25.59 1.32 -0.40
CA ALA A 111 25.89 0.14 -1.20
C ALA A 111 26.51 -0.99 -0.35
N ALA A 112 27.38 -0.64 0.61
CA ALA A 112 27.96 -1.59 1.57
C ALA A 112 26.89 -2.24 2.44
N LEU A 113 26.03 -1.45 3.08
CA LEU A 113 24.92 -1.94 3.90
C LEU A 113 23.93 -2.80 3.10
N ARG A 114 23.69 -2.46 1.83
CA ARG A 114 22.85 -3.26 0.94
C ARG A 114 23.46 -4.62 0.63
N ARG A 115 24.76 -4.69 0.35
CA ARG A 115 25.47 -5.95 0.08
C ARG A 115 25.44 -6.90 1.28
N ARG A 116 25.53 -6.36 2.50
CA ARG A 116 25.50 -7.12 3.77
C ARG A 116 24.07 -7.35 4.30
N GLY A 117 23.03 -6.93 3.60
CA GLY A 117 21.65 -7.09 4.06
C GLY A 117 21.21 -6.15 5.20
N CYS A 118 22.08 -5.24 5.65
CA CYS A 118 21.86 -4.34 6.79
C CYS A 118 21.23 -2.98 6.42
N SER A 119 20.83 -2.78 5.14
CA SER A 119 20.31 -1.49 4.67
C SER A 119 18.98 -1.11 5.30
N ARG A 120 18.16 -2.07 5.68
CA ARG A 120 16.89 -1.86 6.38
C ARG A 120 17.03 -2.27 7.85
N LYS A 121 16.48 -1.44 8.76
CA LYS A 121 16.32 -1.90 10.15
C LYS A 121 15.37 -3.09 10.16
N PRO A 122 15.69 -4.17 10.90
CA PRO A 122 14.68 -5.18 11.17
C PRO A 122 13.50 -4.47 11.82
N LYS A 123 12.31 -4.68 11.28
CA LYS A 123 11.09 -4.22 11.94
C LYS A 123 11.00 -4.99 13.26
N ALA A 124 10.79 -4.26 14.35
CA ALA A 124 10.46 -4.91 15.62
C ALA A 124 9.33 -5.92 15.36
N SER A 125 9.50 -7.12 15.91
CA SER A 125 8.45 -8.14 15.89
C SER A 125 7.18 -7.49 16.42
N ARG A 126 6.22 -7.23 15.53
CA ARG A 126 4.89 -6.81 15.99
C ARG A 126 4.21 -8.07 16.50
N GLU A 127 3.69 -8.01 17.73
CA GLU A 127 2.75 -9.01 18.20
C GLU A 127 1.73 -9.24 17.09
N SER A 128 1.47 -10.48 16.75
CA SER A 128 0.46 -10.83 15.75
C SER A 128 -0.86 -10.25 16.19
N VAL A 129 -1.41 -9.34 15.39
CA VAL A 129 -2.73 -8.77 15.67
C VAL A 129 -3.74 -9.89 15.52
N VAL A 130 -4.30 -10.33 16.64
CA VAL A 130 -5.41 -11.30 16.62
C VAL A 130 -6.60 -10.59 15.97
N ARG A 131 -6.94 -11.00 14.76
CA ARG A 131 -8.15 -10.53 14.08
C ARG A 131 -9.32 -11.18 14.78
N TYR A 132 -10.16 -10.36 15.40
CA TYR A 132 -11.45 -10.81 15.92
C TYR A 132 -12.58 -10.36 15.01
N GLU A 133 -13.61 -11.14 14.94
CA GLU A 133 -14.86 -10.81 14.28
C GLU A 133 -16.00 -11.44 15.07
N TRP A 134 -17.00 -10.65 15.38
CA TRP A 134 -18.19 -11.14 16.07
C TRP A 134 -19.05 -11.95 15.10
N PRO A 135 -19.63 -13.09 15.54
CA PRO A 135 -20.32 -14.01 14.65
C PRO A 135 -21.64 -13.48 14.08
N CYS A 136 -22.31 -12.60 14.82
CA CYS A 136 -23.64 -12.11 14.43
C CYS A 136 -23.68 -10.59 14.27
N PRO A 137 -24.43 -10.06 13.28
CA PRO A 137 -24.72 -8.64 13.17
C PRO A 137 -25.35 -8.07 14.45
N GLY A 138 -24.95 -6.88 14.84
CA GLY A 138 -25.44 -6.19 16.04
C GLY A 138 -24.71 -6.54 17.34
N GLN A 139 -23.98 -7.65 17.41
CA GLN A 139 -23.23 -7.99 18.62
C GLN A 139 -22.17 -6.95 19.00
N LEU A 140 -21.64 -6.24 18.03
CA LEU A 140 -20.72 -5.11 18.25
C LEU A 140 -20.84 -4.08 17.13
N LEU A 141 -21.22 -2.87 17.49
CA LEU A 141 -21.10 -1.70 16.61
C LEU A 141 -19.85 -0.87 16.99
N HIS A 142 -19.13 -0.42 15.99
CA HIS A 142 -18.02 0.52 16.15
C HIS A 142 -18.49 1.92 15.84
N VAL A 143 -18.09 2.91 16.66
CA VAL A 143 -18.37 4.32 16.40
C VAL A 143 -17.06 5.12 16.33
N ASP A 144 -17.01 6.07 15.40
CA ASP A 144 -15.91 7.02 15.27
C ASP A 144 -16.33 8.25 14.47
N VAL A 145 -15.55 9.34 14.58
CA VAL A 145 -15.77 10.60 13.88
C VAL A 145 -14.60 10.95 13.00
N LYS A 146 -14.85 11.26 11.73
CA LYS A 146 -13.86 11.71 10.75
C LYS A 146 -14.13 13.14 10.33
N LYS A 147 -13.11 14.01 10.40
CA LYS A 147 -13.21 15.41 9.97
C LYS A 147 -12.84 15.57 8.50
N PHE A 148 -13.69 16.23 7.74
CA PHE A 148 -13.45 16.60 6.35
C PHE A 148 -13.50 18.12 6.22
N GLY A 149 -12.47 18.71 5.60
CA GLY A 149 -12.45 20.16 5.35
C GLY A 149 -13.60 20.58 4.44
N ARG A 150 -14.30 21.65 4.82
CA ARG A 150 -15.28 22.32 3.95
C ARG A 150 -14.59 23.18 2.92
N PHE A 151 -15.22 23.35 1.78
CA PHE A 151 -14.77 24.21 0.69
C PHE A 151 -15.98 24.77 -0.06
N SER A 152 -15.88 26.01 -0.49
CA SER A 152 -16.92 26.68 -1.30
C SER A 152 -16.77 26.39 -2.79
N VAL A 153 -15.52 26.25 -3.25
CA VAL A 153 -15.14 25.93 -4.62
C VAL A 153 -13.95 24.96 -4.62
N PRO A 154 -13.80 24.14 -5.67
CA PRO A 154 -12.66 23.24 -5.77
C PRO A 154 -11.34 24.00 -5.73
N GLY A 155 -10.38 23.55 -4.92
CA GLY A 155 -9.06 24.14 -4.81
C GLY A 155 -8.14 23.77 -5.98
N HIS A 156 -6.96 24.39 -6.03
CA HIS A 156 -5.97 24.22 -7.10
C HIS A 156 -5.50 22.76 -7.29
N ALA A 157 -5.51 21.95 -6.26
CA ALA A 157 -5.17 20.52 -6.35
C ALA A 157 -6.12 19.73 -7.26
N VAL A 158 -7.36 20.21 -7.40
CA VAL A 158 -8.39 19.61 -8.25
C VAL A 158 -8.47 20.30 -9.61
N THR A 159 -8.38 21.63 -9.63
CA THR A 159 -8.55 22.45 -10.85
C THR A 159 -7.28 22.60 -11.67
N GLY A 160 -6.10 22.30 -11.10
CA GLY A 160 -4.80 22.60 -11.71
C GLY A 160 -4.43 24.10 -11.72
N ASP A 161 -5.38 24.97 -11.39
CA ASP A 161 -5.22 26.41 -11.42
C ASP A 161 -4.80 26.94 -10.05
N ARG A 162 -3.53 27.36 -9.92
CA ARG A 162 -2.94 27.88 -8.68
C ARG A 162 -3.51 29.22 -8.23
N THR A 163 -4.24 29.92 -9.09
CA THR A 163 -4.90 31.18 -8.74
C THR A 163 -6.19 30.97 -7.97
N LYS A 164 -6.83 29.81 -8.14
CA LYS A 164 -8.04 29.41 -7.42
C LYS A 164 -7.70 28.87 -6.03
N ARG A 165 -7.87 29.72 -5.03
CA ARG A 165 -7.74 29.32 -3.62
C ARG A 165 -9.13 29.07 -3.04
N SER A 166 -9.41 27.84 -2.62
CA SER A 166 -10.58 27.58 -1.78
C SER A 166 -10.34 28.21 -0.39
N LYS A 167 -11.24 29.06 0.05
CA LYS A 167 -11.28 29.47 1.46
C LYS A 167 -11.78 28.28 2.27
N ARG A 168 -11.04 27.91 3.31
CA ARG A 168 -11.51 26.91 4.27
C ARG A 168 -12.68 27.51 5.06
N VAL A 169 -13.84 26.86 4.98
CA VAL A 169 -15.08 27.31 5.60
C VAL A 169 -15.46 26.42 6.81
N GLY A 170 -14.46 25.86 7.50
CA GLY A 170 -14.69 24.96 8.62
C GLY A 170 -14.57 23.48 8.27
N TRP A 171 -15.27 22.65 9.05
CA TRP A 171 -15.20 21.19 8.96
C TRP A 171 -16.58 20.57 8.90
N ASP A 172 -16.72 19.47 8.14
CA ASP A 172 -17.78 18.50 8.26
C ASP A 172 -17.31 17.36 9.14
N TYR A 173 -18.11 16.97 10.12
CA TYR A 173 -17.83 15.86 11.03
C TYR A 173 -18.66 14.65 10.59
N ALA A 174 -18.02 13.69 9.96
CA ALA A 174 -18.63 12.43 9.58
C ALA A 174 -18.68 11.48 10.77
N HIS A 175 -19.82 11.41 11.44
CA HIS A 175 -20.09 10.44 12.47
C HIS A 175 -20.48 9.13 11.82
N SER A 176 -19.82 8.04 12.17
CA SER A 176 -20.02 6.73 11.54
C SER A 176 -20.24 5.63 12.56
N LEU A 177 -21.24 4.78 12.31
CA LEU A 177 -21.46 3.50 12.96
C LEU A 177 -21.20 2.38 11.96
N VAL A 178 -20.49 1.34 12.38
CA VAL A 178 -20.17 0.19 11.52
C VAL A 178 -20.35 -1.09 12.31
N ASP A 179 -21.14 -2.01 11.80
CA ASP A 179 -21.28 -3.33 12.39
C ASP A 179 -20.05 -4.20 12.21
N ASP A 180 -19.61 -4.83 13.28
CA ASP A 180 -18.40 -5.66 13.31
C ASP A 180 -18.48 -6.87 12.41
N CYS A 181 -19.64 -7.52 12.34
CA CYS A 181 -19.88 -8.74 11.57
C CYS A 181 -20.11 -8.43 10.08
N SER A 182 -21.17 -7.68 9.78
CA SER A 182 -21.62 -7.47 8.41
C SER A 182 -20.89 -6.37 7.66
N ARG A 183 -20.23 -5.44 8.36
CA ARG A 183 -19.68 -4.17 7.82
C ARG A 183 -20.75 -3.18 7.38
N LEU A 184 -22.02 -3.45 7.66
CA LEU A 184 -23.11 -2.50 7.43
C LEU A 184 -22.76 -1.18 8.12
N ALA A 185 -22.97 -0.06 7.44
CA ALA A 185 -22.51 1.24 7.90
C ALA A 185 -23.59 2.30 7.81
N TYR A 186 -23.66 3.14 8.83
CA TYR A 186 -24.47 4.35 8.88
C TYR A 186 -23.57 5.56 9.12
N THR A 187 -23.74 6.64 8.37
CA THR A 187 -22.94 7.85 8.51
C THR A 187 -23.75 9.10 8.27
N GLU A 188 -23.55 10.09 9.13
CA GLU A 188 -24.09 11.45 8.99
C GLU A 188 -22.98 12.50 9.02
N LEU A 189 -23.19 13.59 8.29
CA LEU A 189 -22.35 14.78 8.39
C LEU A 189 -22.99 15.78 9.34
N LEU A 190 -22.32 16.02 10.46
CA LEU A 190 -22.74 17.00 11.46
C LEU A 190 -21.77 18.17 11.49
N GLU A 191 -22.16 19.23 12.19
CA GLU A 191 -21.38 20.46 12.29
C GLU A 191 -20.30 20.42 13.37
N ASP A 192 -20.44 19.48 14.32
CA ASP A 192 -19.53 19.31 15.44
C ASP A 192 -19.51 17.89 15.97
N GLU A 193 -18.73 17.65 17.02
CA GLU A 193 -18.61 16.41 17.77
C GLU A 193 -19.03 16.58 19.26
N ARG A 194 -19.95 17.52 19.52
CA ARG A 194 -20.43 17.77 20.89
C ARG A 194 -21.29 16.63 21.41
N ALA A 195 -21.46 16.58 22.73
CA ALA A 195 -22.21 15.51 23.40
C ALA A 195 -23.65 15.36 22.89
N GLU A 196 -24.33 16.49 22.64
CA GLU A 196 -25.70 16.49 22.14
C GLU A 196 -25.77 15.93 20.70
N SER A 197 -24.86 16.42 19.83
CA SER A 197 -24.78 15.96 18.44
C SER A 197 -24.46 14.48 18.35
N VAL A 198 -23.51 13.99 19.17
CA VAL A 198 -23.16 12.56 19.26
C VAL A 198 -24.37 11.75 19.75
N THR A 199 -25.08 12.20 20.79
CA THR A 199 -26.24 11.46 21.32
C THR A 199 -27.38 11.40 20.30
N ALA A 200 -27.67 12.54 19.61
CA ALA A 200 -28.70 12.58 18.58
C ALA A 200 -28.35 11.68 17.38
N PHE A 201 -27.08 11.69 16.94
CA PHE A 201 -26.58 10.78 15.93
C PHE A 201 -26.74 9.32 16.34
N MET A 202 -26.30 8.97 17.56
CA MET A 202 -26.41 7.61 18.08
C MET A 202 -27.85 7.10 18.09
N ARG A 203 -28.80 7.94 18.52
CA ARG A 203 -30.22 7.58 18.52
C ARG A 203 -30.69 7.22 17.12
N ARG A 204 -30.46 8.09 16.14
CA ARG A 204 -30.87 7.87 14.73
C ARG A 204 -30.17 6.67 14.12
N GLY A 205 -28.86 6.52 14.37
CA GLY A 205 -28.08 5.41 13.85
C GLY A 205 -28.55 4.07 14.42
N LEU A 206 -28.80 3.96 15.72
CA LEU A 206 -29.32 2.74 16.34
C LEU A 206 -30.73 2.40 15.81
N ASP A 207 -31.60 3.41 15.61
CA ASP A 207 -32.91 3.23 15.01
C ASP A 207 -32.80 2.73 13.56
N TRP A 208 -31.86 3.30 12.79
CA TRP A 208 -31.59 2.86 11.43
C TRP A 208 -31.09 1.40 11.37
N PHE A 209 -30.16 1.00 12.24
CA PHE A 209 -29.73 -0.40 12.32
C PHE A 209 -30.89 -1.33 12.67
N LEU A 210 -31.76 -0.92 13.58
CA LEU A 210 -32.93 -1.70 13.93
C LEU A 210 -33.92 -1.91 12.75
N THR A 211 -34.10 -0.89 11.88
CA THR A 211 -34.93 -1.05 10.65
C THR A 211 -34.32 -2.04 9.66
N HIS A 212 -33.02 -2.34 9.76
CA HIS A 212 -32.35 -3.38 8.99
C HIS A 212 -32.25 -4.73 9.73
N GLY A 213 -33.00 -4.91 10.84
CA GLY A 213 -32.98 -6.13 11.62
C GLY A 213 -31.74 -6.31 12.51
N VAL A 214 -30.90 -5.28 12.65
CA VAL A 214 -29.67 -5.33 13.43
C VAL A 214 -29.88 -4.69 14.80
N LEU A 215 -30.04 -5.51 15.84
CA LEU A 215 -30.16 -5.06 17.22
C LEU A 215 -28.76 -4.91 17.85
N CYS A 216 -28.41 -3.71 18.29
CA CYS A 216 -27.12 -3.45 18.91
C CYS A 216 -27.04 -3.98 20.35
N GLU A 217 -26.13 -4.91 20.61
CA GLU A 217 -25.83 -5.37 21.96
C GLU A 217 -24.69 -4.60 22.63
N ARG A 218 -23.67 -4.25 21.86
CA ARG A 218 -22.44 -3.58 22.34
C ARG A 218 -22.01 -2.46 21.42
N LEU A 219 -21.56 -1.37 22.02
CA LEU A 219 -20.96 -0.23 21.31
C LEU A 219 -19.49 -0.12 21.68
N LEU A 220 -18.60 -0.07 20.68
CA LEU A 220 -17.18 0.22 20.87
C LEU A 220 -16.86 1.62 20.35
N SER A 221 -16.35 2.48 21.24
CA SER A 221 -15.84 3.80 20.90
C SER A 221 -14.34 3.93 21.23
N ASP A 222 -13.71 4.98 20.71
CA ASP A 222 -12.46 5.45 21.25
C ASP A 222 -12.66 6.09 22.65
N ASN A 223 -11.56 6.60 23.23
CA ASN A 223 -11.59 7.24 24.55
C ASN A 223 -11.91 8.76 24.46
N ALA A 224 -12.49 9.24 23.36
CA ALA A 224 -12.83 10.64 23.23
C ALA A 224 -13.85 11.08 24.29
N TRP A 225 -13.69 12.30 24.78
CA TRP A 225 -14.53 12.87 25.82
C TRP A 225 -16.02 12.82 25.50
N ALA A 226 -16.37 13.05 24.23
CA ALA A 226 -17.75 13.02 23.74
C ALA A 226 -18.44 11.65 23.86
N TYR A 227 -17.71 10.57 24.03
CA TYR A 227 -18.24 9.24 24.29
C TYR A 227 -18.14 8.85 25.78
N THR A 228 -17.00 9.09 26.42
CA THR A 228 -16.70 8.59 27.77
C THR A 228 -17.35 9.43 28.87
N HIS A 229 -17.53 10.74 28.64
CA HIS A 229 -18.08 11.68 29.65
C HIS A 229 -19.47 12.22 29.25
N ASN A 230 -20.10 11.65 28.24
CA ASN A 230 -21.42 12.06 27.77
C ASN A 230 -22.54 11.36 28.55
N ARG A 231 -23.14 12.09 29.49
CA ARG A 231 -24.23 11.57 30.33
C ARG A 231 -25.45 11.15 29.51
N SER A 232 -25.85 11.97 28.51
CA SER A 232 -27.00 11.69 27.65
C SER A 232 -26.80 10.44 26.81
N LEU A 233 -25.59 10.22 26.28
CA LEU A 233 -25.24 9.00 25.56
C LEU A 233 -25.29 7.79 26.50
N LYS A 234 -24.71 7.92 27.70
CA LYS A 234 -24.75 6.84 28.70
C LYS A 234 -26.18 6.44 29.03
N GLN A 235 -27.06 7.42 29.25
CA GLN A 235 -28.49 7.14 29.53
C GLN A 235 -29.15 6.44 28.33
N LEU A 236 -28.94 6.93 27.11
CA LEU A 236 -29.46 6.29 25.87
C LEU A 236 -29.04 4.82 25.75
N LEU A 237 -27.77 4.50 26.05
CA LEU A 237 -27.25 3.14 25.98
C LEU A 237 -27.84 2.24 27.08
N ILE A 238 -28.03 2.76 28.29
CA ILE A 238 -28.70 2.05 29.40
C ILE A 238 -30.16 1.75 29.01
N ASP A 239 -30.91 2.75 28.54
CA ASP A 239 -32.31 2.61 28.15
C ASP A 239 -32.50 1.56 27.03
N ARG A 240 -31.48 1.38 26.19
CA ARG A 240 -31.46 0.41 25.11
C ARG A 240 -30.77 -0.91 25.45
N GLN A 241 -30.32 -1.07 26.67
CA GLN A 241 -29.59 -2.26 27.16
C GLN A 241 -28.30 -2.55 26.36
N ILE A 242 -27.61 -1.51 25.90
CA ILE A 242 -26.38 -1.59 25.12
C ILE A 242 -25.18 -1.45 26.05
N GLU A 243 -24.27 -2.44 26.01
CA GLU A 243 -22.99 -2.38 26.75
C GLU A 243 -22.01 -1.44 26.04
N HIS A 244 -21.56 -0.38 26.71
CA HIS A 244 -20.53 0.52 26.17
C HIS A 244 -19.12 0.01 26.49
N LYS A 245 -18.33 -0.22 25.46
CA LYS A 245 -16.91 -0.58 25.55
C LYS A 245 -16.04 0.52 24.97
N THR A 246 -14.89 0.75 25.59
CA THR A 246 -13.87 1.66 25.05
C THR A 246 -12.63 0.89 24.68
N ILE A 247 -11.87 1.39 23.69
CA ILE A 247 -10.60 0.78 23.32
C ILE A 247 -9.59 0.91 24.48
N ARG A 248 -8.77 -0.12 24.66
CA ARG A 248 -7.66 -0.05 25.63
C ARG A 248 -6.67 1.04 25.21
N PRO A 249 -6.12 1.82 26.15
CA PRO A 249 -5.07 2.79 25.86
C PRO A 249 -3.94 2.15 25.05
N TYR A 250 -3.43 2.87 24.05
CA TYR A 250 -2.35 2.43 23.14
C TYR A 250 -2.66 1.20 22.27
N ARG A 251 -3.94 0.78 22.16
CA ARG A 251 -4.38 -0.30 21.25
C ARG A 251 -5.44 0.17 20.25
N PRO A 252 -5.14 1.10 19.36
CA PRO A 252 -6.10 1.64 18.38
C PRO A 252 -6.61 0.57 17.42
N GLN A 253 -5.87 -0.53 17.25
CA GLN A 253 -6.22 -1.65 16.36
C GLN A 253 -7.60 -2.25 16.65
N THR A 254 -8.11 -2.08 17.87
CA THR A 254 -9.43 -2.59 18.27
C THR A 254 -10.57 -1.88 17.53
N ASN A 255 -10.39 -0.61 17.13
CA ASN A 255 -11.37 0.16 16.35
C ASN A 255 -11.07 0.14 14.82
N GLY A 256 -10.18 -0.75 14.39
CA GLY A 256 -9.68 -0.80 13.00
C GLY A 256 -10.76 -1.01 11.92
N LYS A 257 -11.96 -1.50 12.29
CA LYS A 257 -13.06 -1.71 11.32
C LYS A 257 -13.71 -0.41 10.90
N VAL A 258 -14.04 0.47 11.84
CA VAL A 258 -14.57 1.80 11.51
C VAL A 258 -13.48 2.68 10.90
N GLU A 259 -12.23 2.58 11.36
CA GLU A 259 -11.11 3.28 10.73
C GLU A 259 -10.94 2.87 9.24
N ARG A 260 -11.07 1.57 8.95
CA ARG A 260 -11.02 1.07 7.59
C ARG A 260 -12.20 1.54 6.76
N TYR A 261 -13.39 1.57 7.34
CA TYR A 261 -14.57 2.14 6.71
C TYR A 261 -14.34 3.61 6.38
N GLN A 262 -13.84 4.40 7.32
CA GLN A 262 -13.55 5.82 7.11
C GLN A 262 -12.47 6.09 6.05
N GLN A 263 -11.49 5.18 5.89
CA GLN A 263 -10.55 5.23 4.77
C GLN A 263 -11.26 5.00 3.44
N THR A 264 -12.22 4.09 3.39
CA THR A 264 -13.04 3.82 2.20
C THR A 264 -13.93 5.01 1.89
N LEU A 265 -14.64 5.53 2.90
CA LEU A 265 -15.45 6.75 2.81
C LEU A 265 -14.63 7.94 2.24
N ALA A 266 -13.42 8.14 2.76
CA ALA A 266 -12.54 9.20 2.28
C ALA A 266 -12.13 9.01 0.81
N ARG A 267 -11.74 7.79 0.43
CA ARG A 267 -11.22 7.51 -0.92
C ARG A 267 -12.30 7.46 -1.98
N GLU A 268 -13.47 6.89 -1.66
CA GLU A 268 -14.50 6.58 -2.66
C GLU A 268 -15.59 7.65 -2.71
N TRP A 269 -15.88 8.32 -1.58
CA TRP A 269 -16.84 9.42 -1.54
C TRP A 269 -16.15 10.79 -1.42
N ALA A 270 -15.45 11.09 -0.31
CA ALA A 270 -15.02 12.47 -0.05
C ALA A 270 -14.02 13.02 -1.07
N TYR A 271 -13.15 12.13 -1.62
CA TYR A 271 -12.08 12.46 -2.58
C TYR A 271 -12.11 11.59 -3.83
N GLY A 272 -13.12 10.72 -3.98
CA GLY A 272 -13.24 9.80 -5.12
C GLY A 272 -13.66 10.49 -6.41
N GLN A 273 -14.29 11.65 -6.28
CA GLN A 273 -14.69 12.49 -7.42
C GLN A 273 -14.56 13.96 -7.08
N THR A 274 -14.60 14.81 -8.09
CA THR A 274 -14.56 16.25 -7.94
C THR A 274 -15.95 16.80 -7.67
N TYR A 275 -16.15 17.43 -6.51
CA TYR A 275 -17.37 18.12 -6.16
C TYR A 275 -17.24 19.62 -6.39
N ALA A 276 -18.31 20.25 -6.87
CA ALA A 276 -18.36 21.71 -7.07
C ALA A 276 -18.30 22.48 -5.74
N SER A 277 -18.84 21.91 -4.65
CA SER A 277 -18.84 22.48 -3.30
C SER A 277 -18.94 21.38 -2.23
N SER A 278 -18.73 21.75 -0.96
CA SER A 278 -19.02 20.85 0.16
C SER A 278 -20.48 20.44 0.23
N ASP A 279 -21.41 21.30 -0.18
CA ASP A 279 -22.84 20.96 -0.20
C ASP A 279 -23.13 19.89 -1.26
N ALA A 280 -22.54 20.00 -2.45
CA ALA A 280 -22.63 18.95 -3.47
C ALA A 280 -22.06 17.62 -2.95
N ARG A 281 -20.93 17.66 -2.24
CA ARG A 281 -20.35 16.47 -1.58
C ARG A 281 -21.29 15.90 -0.52
N ARG A 282 -21.92 16.75 0.30
CA ARG A 282 -22.88 16.35 1.34
C ARG A 282 -24.10 15.67 0.73
N HIS A 283 -24.65 16.20 -0.34
CA HIS A 283 -25.80 15.60 -1.04
C HIS A 283 -25.48 14.23 -1.68
N ALA A 284 -24.24 14.00 -2.04
CA ALA A 284 -23.82 12.71 -2.60
C ALA A 284 -23.63 11.60 -1.54
N LEU A 285 -23.56 11.92 -0.24
CA LEU A 285 -23.30 10.93 0.81
C LEU A 285 -24.39 9.85 0.91
N PRO A 286 -25.70 10.16 0.93
CA PRO A 286 -26.74 9.12 1.02
C PRO A 286 -26.66 8.10 -0.12
N HIS A 287 -26.45 8.56 -1.36
CA HIS A 287 -26.31 7.66 -2.52
C HIS A 287 -25.07 6.78 -2.43
N TRP A 288 -23.96 7.33 -1.94
CA TRP A 288 -22.77 6.53 -1.73
C TRP A 288 -22.94 5.50 -0.61
N LEU A 289 -23.61 5.85 0.49
CA LEU A 289 -23.92 4.93 1.59
C LEU A 289 -24.82 3.78 1.13
N GLU A 290 -25.83 4.08 0.35
CA GLU A 290 -26.70 3.06 -0.25
C GLU A 290 -25.86 2.11 -1.13
N HIS A 291 -25.05 2.66 -2.04
CA HIS A 291 -24.13 1.86 -2.86
C HIS A 291 -23.16 1.03 -2.01
N TYR A 292 -22.56 1.60 -0.96
CA TYR A 292 -21.66 0.90 -0.05
C TYR A 292 -22.32 -0.30 0.61
N ASN A 293 -23.54 -0.12 1.12
CA ASN A 293 -24.25 -1.14 1.89
C ASN A 293 -24.88 -2.24 1.01
N THR A 294 -25.37 -1.89 -0.20
CA THR A 294 -26.20 -2.79 -1.01
C THR A 294 -25.54 -3.31 -2.28
N THR A 295 -24.50 -2.62 -2.79
CA THR A 295 -23.92 -2.93 -4.10
C THR A 295 -22.42 -3.22 -4.04
N ARG A 296 -21.68 -2.49 -3.20
CA ARG A 296 -20.23 -2.57 -3.14
C ARG A 296 -19.77 -3.89 -2.53
N ASN A 297 -19.00 -4.66 -3.29
CA ASN A 297 -18.37 -5.89 -2.79
C ASN A 297 -17.32 -5.61 -1.70
N HIS A 298 -17.31 -6.45 -0.69
CA HIS A 298 -16.42 -6.31 0.46
C HIS A 298 -15.69 -7.62 0.75
N SER A 299 -14.36 -7.60 0.79
CA SER A 299 -13.52 -8.79 1.00
C SER A 299 -13.79 -9.52 2.34
N ALA A 300 -14.23 -8.79 3.38
CA ALA A 300 -14.57 -9.38 4.68
C ALA A 300 -15.93 -10.09 4.67
N THR A 301 -16.77 -9.89 3.65
CA THR A 301 -18.10 -10.52 3.50
C THR A 301 -18.14 -11.47 2.31
N SER A 302 -17.00 -12.14 2.02
CA SER A 302 -16.86 -13.07 0.88
C SER A 302 -17.18 -12.43 -0.46
N ASP A 303 -16.70 -11.21 -0.67
CA ASP A 303 -16.88 -10.38 -1.86
C ASP A 303 -18.36 -10.09 -2.19
N ARG A 304 -19.19 -9.97 -1.16
CA ARG A 304 -20.60 -9.57 -1.26
C ARG A 304 -20.82 -8.22 -0.56
N PRO A 305 -21.92 -7.51 -0.88
CA PRO A 305 -22.31 -6.29 -0.16
C PRO A 305 -22.60 -6.54 1.32
N PRO A 306 -22.36 -5.56 2.20
CA PRO A 306 -22.60 -5.68 3.64
C PRO A 306 -24.01 -6.19 4.02
N ILE A 307 -25.05 -5.71 3.34
CA ILE A 307 -26.44 -6.08 3.61
C ILE A 307 -26.70 -7.59 3.45
N THR A 308 -26.02 -8.26 2.51
CA THR A 308 -26.22 -9.69 2.27
C THR A 308 -25.84 -10.54 3.48
N ARG A 309 -24.82 -10.10 4.25
CA ARG A 309 -24.42 -10.83 5.46
C ARG A 309 -25.42 -10.65 6.60
N VAL A 310 -26.10 -9.50 6.66
CA VAL A 310 -27.22 -9.29 7.60
C VAL A 310 -28.33 -10.30 7.29
N HIS A 311 -28.75 -10.40 6.04
CA HIS A 311 -29.83 -11.30 5.62
C HIS A 311 -29.49 -12.77 5.84
N GLN A 312 -28.25 -13.19 5.55
CA GLN A 312 -27.78 -14.57 5.74
C GLN A 312 -27.84 -15.04 7.20
N VAL A 313 -27.49 -14.16 8.15
CA VAL A 313 -27.44 -14.52 9.57
C VAL A 313 -28.81 -14.41 10.22
N ILE A 314 -29.66 -13.50 9.77
CA ILE A 314 -31.03 -13.30 10.32
C ILE A 314 -32.05 -14.29 9.69
N GLY A 315 -31.62 -15.08 8.68
CA GLY A 315 -32.49 -16.07 8.02
C GLY A 315 -33.51 -15.45 7.05
N GLN A 316 -33.26 -14.25 6.61
CA GLN A 316 -34.03 -13.59 5.54
C GLN A 316 -33.34 -13.89 4.21
N ASP A 317 -33.58 -15.04 3.63
CA ASP A 317 -33.29 -15.30 2.24
C ASP A 317 -34.16 -14.38 1.36
N ILE A 318 -33.51 -13.54 0.57
CA ILE A 318 -34.12 -12.76 -0.51
C ILE A 318 -34.05 -13.55 -1.78
#